data_ef7bb532c9e3ca98fc5877a05604f41a
#
_entry.id   ef7bb532c9e3ca98fc5877a05604f41a
#
_cell.length_a   1.000
_cell.length_b   1.000
_cell.length_c   1.000
_cell.angle_alpha   90.00
_cell.angle_beta   90.00
_cell.angle_gamma   90.00
#
_symmetry.space_group_name_H-M   'P 1'
#
loop_
_entity.id
_entity.type
_entity.pdbx_description
1 polymer ?
#
loop_
_entity_poly.entity_id
_entity_poly.type
_entity_poly.pdbx_seq_one_letter_code
_entity_poly.pdbx_strand_id
1 'polypeptide(L)'
;MQNLKTNLDPQILSKNPEEFKRFLIALRAMYYYTYHNHWQIEKLSKDYSSLDEKYLSKMTYDYNTRVNRLEDAMALNQYFLTEITNNYWPDESYTKTFNQKDLDDQSYNEYQTLNYAVFMYITRDWTAERKKEREIHYNPIIEMVKKYVPPNSKILIPGAALLRLGYELAKIGYNIDANEYNFMNVILCDYIFNYSKINQFSFQPLIRSFSNYLTEEAVFRKYSFPDESINLEGKGKIFLEAGDFTKLYNDRPNTYDCVITCFFIDTAKNVMEYIEIIEKVLKKGGIWINFGPLSYHWVGYQDIPTIELPYDKLKEVIINYGFEYLHEEKNKTVIYCEIEDFMKNDYFNCVFFTARKK
;
A
#
# COMPACT_ATOMS: atom_id res chain seq x y z
N MET A 1 0.61 -16.06 -20.20
CA MET A 1 1.91 -15.37 -20.02
C MET A 1 1.83 -14.66 -18.67
N GLN A 2 2.89 -14.68 -17.87
CA GLN A 2 2.88 -14.03 -16.54
C GLN A 2 2.92 -12.51 -16.70
N ASN A 3 1.95 -11.78 -16.15
CA ASN A 3 1.85 -10.32 -16.26
C ASN A 3 2.82 -9.58 -15.33
N LEU A 4 3.12 -10.16 -14.18
CA LEU A 4 4.03 -9.62 -13.17
C LEU A 4 5.10 -10.65 -12.82
N LYS A 5 6.36 -10.20 -12.79
CA LYS A 5 7.47 -10.99 -12.21
C LYS A 5 7.78 -10.43 -10.82
N THR A 6 7.98 -11.33 -9.86
CA THR A 6 8.33 -10.99 -8.49
C THR A 6 9.51 -11.84 -8.01
N ASN A 7 10.09 -11.47 -6.86
CA ASN A 7 11.02 -12.30 -6.10
C ASN A 7 10.34 -13.11 -4.98
N LEU A 8 9.02 -13.33 -5.07
CA LEU A 8 8.22 -14.09 -4.09
C LEU A 8 8.36 -15.61 -4.21
N ASP A 9 9.52 -16.13 -4.54
CA ASP A 9 9.77 -17.57 -4.47
C ASP A 9 10.22 -17.94 -3.05
N PRO A 10 9.47 -18.79 -2.30
CA PRO A 10 9.86 -19.22 -0.97
C PRO A 10 11.25 -19.85 -0.89
N GLN A 11 11.70 -20.54 -1.96
CA GLN A 11 13.05 -21.11 -2.02
C GLN A 11 14.13 -20.03 -2.18
N ILE A 12 13.81 -18.92 -2.84
CA ILE A 12 14.70 -17.76 -2.95
C ILE A 12 14.70 -16.97 -1.64
N LEU A 13 13.53 -16.71 -1.09
CA LEU A 13 13.37 -15.96 0.16
C LEU A 13 14.03 -16.68 1.35
N SER A 14 13.97 -18.02 1.41
CA SER A 14 14.59 -18.79 2.49
C SER A 14 16.12 -18.64 2.57
N LYS A 15 16.76 -18.13 1.52
CA LYS A 15 18.20 -17.80 1.53
C LYS A 15 18.51 -16.55 2.35
N ASN A 16 17.50 -15.71 2.63
CA ASN A 16 17.60 -14.57 3.54
C ASN A 16 16.62 -14.79 4.70
N PRO A 17 17.09 -15.28 5.87
CA PRO A 17 16.23 -15.63 6.99
C PRO A 17 15.38 -14.47 7.52
N GLU A 18 15.86 -13.22 7.46
CA GLU A 18 15.14 -12.04 7.91
C GLU A 18 13.96 -11.74 6.98
N GLU A 19 14.19 -11.71 5.66
CA GLU A 19 13.12 -11.47 4.67
C GLU A 19 12.12 -12.64 4.66
N PHE A 20 12.58 -13.87 4.80
CA PHE A 20 11.70 -15.03 4.90
C PHE A 20 10.79 -14.98 6.14
N LYS A 21 11.35 -14.56 7.29
CA LYS A 21 10.58 -14.35 8.51
C LYS A 21 9.50 -13.29 8.29
N ARG A 22 9.83 -12.15 7.68
CA ARG A 22 8.87 -11.08 7.37
C ARG A 22 7.76 -11.55 6.42
N PHE A 23 8.12 -12.31 5.40
CA PHE A 23 7.16 -12.92 4.49
C PHE A 23 6.17 -13.85 5.22
N LEU A 24 6.67 -14.72 6.11
CA LEU A 24 5.81 -15.60 6.91
C LEU A 24 4.90 -14.82 7.87
N ILE A 25 5.39 -13.75 8.48
CA ILE A 25 4.57 -12.88 9.35
C ILE A 25 3.44 -12.23 8.55
N ALA A 26 3.71 -11.75 7.34
CA ALA A 26 2.70 -11.18 6.45
C ALA A 26 1.61 -12.21 6.07
N LEU A 27 2.02 -13.42 5.65
CA LEU A 27 1.08 -14.52 5.37
C LEU A 27 0.19 -14.83 6.58
N ARG A 28 0.79 -14.89 7.76
CA ARG A 28 0.08 -15.17 9.01
C ARG A 28 -0.92 -14.09 9.37
N ALA A 29 -0.54 -12.82 9.26
CA ALA A 29 -1.44 -11.69 9.51
C ALA A 29 -2.69 -11.74 8.62
N MET A 30 -2.54 -12.13 7.35
CA MET A 30 -3.64 -12.29 6.42
C MET A 30 -4.49 -13.54 6.73
N TYR A 31 -3.84 -14.69 6.95
CA TYR A 31 -4.51 -15.97 7.14
C TYR A 31 -5.30 -16.05 8.46
N TYR A 32 -4.82 -15.39 9.52
CA TYR A 32 -5.47 -15.35 10.83
C TYR A 32 -6.24 -14.05 11.09
N TYR A 33 -6.72 -13.39 10.03
CA TYR A 33 -7.43 -12.11 10.11
C TYR A 33 -8.61 -12.15 11.08
N THR A 34 -9.49 -13.16 11.00
CA THR A 34 -10.64 -13.29 11.91
C THR A 34 -10.21 -13.46 13.36
N TYR A 35 -9.18 -14.27 13.62
CA TYR A 35 -8.65 -14.47 14.97
C TYR A 35 -8.23 -13.16 15.63
N HIS A 36 -7.53 -12.32 14.89
CA HIS A 36 -7.08 -11.01 15.40
C HIS A 36 -8.21 -10.00 15.59
N ASN A 37 -9.34 -10.16 14.89
CA ASN A 37 -10.48 -9.24 14.98
C ASN A 37 -11.55 -9.66 15.98
N HIS A 38 -11.63 -10.94 16.33
CA HIS A 38 -12.75 -11.50 17.12
C HIS A 38 -12.94 -10.81 18.48
N TRP A 39 -11.85 -10.45 19.14
CA TRP A 39 -11.90 -9.75 20.41
C TRP A 39 -12.69 -8.42 20.37
N GLN A 40 -12.74 -7.76 19.22
CA GLN A 40 -13.49 -6.50 19.06
C GLN A 40 -15.00 -6.75 19.12
N ILE A 41 -15.45 -7.84 18.50
CA ILE A 41 -16.87 -8.24 18.55
C ILE A 41 -17.23 -8.68 19.96
N GLU A 42 -16.41 -9.48 20.61
CA GLU A 42 -16.61 -9.88 22.00
C GLU A 42 -16.70 -8.66 22.93
N LYS A 43 -15.77 -7.70 22.74
CA LYS A 43 -15.80 -6.45 23.51
C LYS A 43 -17.08 -5.67 23.27
N LEU A 44 -17.50 -5.48 22.02
CA LEU A 44 -18.75 -4.79 21.69
C LEU A 44 -19.96 -5.46 22.33
N SER A 45 -20.07 -6.78 22.22
CA SER A 45 -21.17 -7.56 22.81
C SER A 45 -21.20 -7.41 24.33
N LYS A 46 -20.04 -7.46 24.98
CA LYS A 46 -19.91 -7.27 26.42
C LYS A 46 -20.28 -5.85 26.85
N ASP A 47 -19.78 -4.84 26.15
CA ASP A 47 -20.07 -3.43 26.47
C ASP A 47 -21.56 -3.16 26.34
N TYR A 48 -22.21 -3.64 25.27
CA TYR A 48 -23.64 -3.51 25.08
C TYR A 48 -24.46 -4.22 26.19
N SER A 49 -24.10 -5.47 26.51
CA SER A 49 -24.78 -6.26 27.56
C SER A 49 -24.62 -5.66 28.96
N SER A 50 -23.66 -4.78 29.16
CA SER A 50 -23.41 -4.10 30.44
C SER A 50 -24.21 -2.79 30.60
N LEU A 51 -24.94 -2.36 29.56
CA LEU A 51 -25.73 -1.13 29.63
C LEU A 51 -26.93 -1.29 30.54
N ASP A 52 -27.22 -0.24 31.32
CA ASP A 52 -28.42 -0.14 32.15
C ASP A 52 -29.69 -0.17 31.26
N GLU A 53 -30.73 -0.88 31.73
CA GLU A 53 -32.03 -1.03 31.05
C GLU A 53 -32.63 0.32 30.64
N LYS A 54 -32.43 1.37 31.45
CA LYS A 54 -32.89 2.72 31.12
C LYS A 54 -32.31 3.29 29.84
N TYR A 55 -31.08 2.86 29.43
CA TYR A 55 -30.46 3.25 28.17
C TYR A 55 -30.91 2.33 27.05
N LEU A 56 -30.96 1.01 27.29
CA LEU A 56 -31.43 0.03 26.31
C LEU A 56 -32.86 0.34 25.84
N SER A 57 -33.74 0.73 26.75
CA SER A 57 -35.13 1.10 26.43
C SER A 57 -35.28 2.33 25.53
N LYS A 58 -34.19 3.12 25.33
CA LYS A 58 -34.15 4.29 24.44
C LYS A 58 -33.54 3.98 23.10
N MET A 59 -32.92 2.82 22.96
CA MET A 59 -32.29 2.41 21.69
C MET A 59 -33.32 1.64 20.86
N THR A 60 -33.57 2.12 19.65
CA THR A 60 -34.35 1.37 18.63
C THR A 60 -33.45 0.46 17.80
N TYR A 61 -32.18 0.37 18.16
CA TYR A 61 -31.13 -0.26 17.43
C TYR A 61 -30.96 -1.71 17.88
N ASP A 62 -31.07 -2.66 16.95
CA ASP A 62 -30.81 -4.07 17.23
C ASP A 62 -29.33 -4.39 17.18
N TYR A 63 -28.75 -4.42 18.34
CA TYR A 63 -27.30 -4.66 18.46
C TYR A 63 -26.87 -6.07 18.07
N ASN A 64 -27.72 -7.08 18.27
CA ASN A 64 -27.42 -8.45 17.86
C ASN A 64 -27.34 -8.55 16.34
N THR A 65 -28.22 -7.89 15.62
CA THR A 65 -28.16 -7.77 14.16
C THR A 65 -26.83 -7.14 13.72
N ARG A 66 -26.34 -6.11 14.42
CA ARG A 66 -25.05 -5.52 14.11
C ARG A 66 -23.88 -6.51 14.34
N VAL A 67 -23.88 -7.23 15.46
CA VAL A 67 -22.85 -8.24 15.75
C VAL A 67 -22.82 -9.29 14.64
N ASN A 68 -23.95 -9.84 14.25
CA ASN A 68 -24.04 -10.82 13.16
C ASN A 68 -23.50 -10.24 11.83
N ARG A 69 -23.84 -9.00 11.49
CA ARG A 69 -23.30 -8.33 10.29
C ARG A 69 -21.78 -8.17 10.33
N LEU A 70 -21.20 -7.90 11.51
CA LEU A 70 -19.75 -7.81 11.67
C LEU A 70 -19.07 -9.17 11.50
N GLU A 71 -19.66 -10.24 12.03
CA GLU A 71 -19.18 -11.61 11.85
C GLU A 71 -19.22 -12.02 10.37
N ASP A 72 -20.31 -11.76 9.66
CA ASP A 72 -20.45 -12.02 8.23
C ASP A 72 -19.41 -11.23 7.40
N ALA A 73 -19.21 -9.97 7.75
CA ALA A 73 -18.23 -9.12 7.07
C ALA A 73 -16.79 -9.57 7.33
N MET A 74 -16.48 -10.03 8.55
CA MET A 74 -15.18 -10.64 8.84
C MET A 74 -14.97 -11.94 8.10
N ALA A 75 -15.98 -12.80 8.02
CA ALA A 75 -15.93 -14.05 7.28
C ALA A 75 -15.68 -13.77 5.77
N LEU A 76 -16.34 -12.74 5.21
CA LEU A 76 -16.14 -12.31 3.84
C LEU A 76 -14.68 -11.84 3.60
N ASN A 77 -14.14 -11.03 4.50
CA ASN A 77 -12.76 -10.57 4.41
C ASN A 77 -11.77 -11.73 4.56
N GLN A 78 -12.01 -12.63 5.51
CA GLN A 78 -11.17 -13.82 5.71
C GLN A 78 -11.16 -14.73 4.49
N TYR A 79 -12.30 -14.87 3.81
CA TYR A 79 -12.40 -15.72 2.63
C TYR A 79 -11.39 -15.32 1.56
N PHE A 80 -11.37 -14.06 1.12
CA PHE A 80 -10.44 -13.66 0.07
C PHE A 80 -8.97 -13.70 0.52
N LEU A 81 -8.70 -13.36 1.79
CA LEU A 81 -7.35 -13.44 2.34
C LEU A 81 -6.84 -14.88 2.38
N THR A 82 -7.70 -15.83 2.74
CA THR A 82 -7.35 -17.25 2.76
C THR A 82 -7.12 -17.78 1.35
N GLU A 83 -8.01 -17.45 0.39
CA GLU A 83 -7.85 -17.83 -1.02
C GLU A 83 -6.51 -17.35 -1.60
N ILE A 84 -6.11 -16.12 -1.28
CA ILE A 84 -4.84 -15.57 -1.73
C ILE A 84 -3.67 -16.28 -1.05
N THR A 85 -3.67 -16.35 0.27
CA THR A 85 -2.51 -16.86 1.03
C THR A 85 -2.24 -18.34 0.79
N ASN A 86 -3.26 -19.14 0.48
CA ASN A 86 -3.10 -20.56 0.17
C ASN A 86 -2.15 -20.84 -1.02
N ASN A 87 -1.91 -19.84 -1.87
CA ASN A 87 -0.97 -19.98 -3.00
C ASN A 87 0.51 -19.75 -2.61
N TYR A 88 0.78 -19.29 -1.39
CA TYR A 88 2.11 -18.80 -1.02
C TYR A 88 2.75 -19.52 0.16
N TRP A 89 2.05 -20.42 0.83
CA TRP A 89 2.65 -21.21 1.92
C TRP A 89 3.76 -22.10 1.37
N PRO A 90 4.96 -22.12 2.00
CA PRO A 90 6.07 -22.97 1.54
C PRO A 90 5.73 -24.45 1.59
N ASP A 91 5.02 -24.89 2.60
CA ASP A 91 4.41 -26.22 2.76
C ASP A 91 3.32 -26.19 3.85
N GLU A 92 2.56 -27.27 3.97
CA GLU A 92 1.46 -27.38 4.93
C GLU A 92 1.89 -27.29 6.41
N SER A 93 3.15 -27.53 6.73
CA SER A 93 3.63 -27.45 8.12
C SER A 93 3.57 -26.01 8.65
N TYR A 94 3.73 -25.02 7.79
CA TYR A 94 3.67 -23.60 8.16
C TYR A 94 2.25 -23.13 8.49
N THR A 95 1.21 -23.82 8.04
CA THR A 95 -0.20 -23.53 8.40
C THR A 95 -0.64 -24.25 9.66
N LYS A 96 -0.01 -25.40 10.00
CA LYS A 96 -0.44 -26.30 11.08
C LYS A 96 0.28 -26.08 12.43
N THR A 97 1.42 -25.40 12.43
CA THR A 97 2.31 -25.29 13.61
C THR A 97 2.11 -23.99 14.40
N PHE A 98 0.88 -23.47 14.46
CA PHE A 98 0.62 -22.24 15.19
C PHE A 98 0.37 -22.50 16.67
N ASN A 99 1.37 -22.14 17.49
CA ASN A 99 1.15 -21.89 18.91
C ASN A 99 0.68 -20.43 19.08
N GLN A 100 -0.28 -20.17 19.96
CA GLN A 100 -0.79 -18.84 20.28
C GLN A 100 0.32 -17.85 20.69
N LYS A 101 1.47 -18.35 21.17
CA LYS A 101 2.70 -17.57 21.44
C LYS A 101 3.42 -17.08 20.20
N ASP A 102 3.19 -17.67 19.03
CA ASP A 102 3.82 -17.26 17.77
C ASP A 102 3.06 -16.12 17.08
N LEU A 103 1.89 -15.74 17.63
CA LEU A 103 1.11 -14.55 17.27
C LEU A 103 1.51 -13.34 18.10
N ASP A 104 2.78 -13.28 18.51
CA ASP A 104 3.36 -12.21 19.31
C ASP A 104 3.35 -10.85 18.60
N ASP A 105 3.84 -9.82 19.28
CA ASP A 105 3.75 -8.41 18.91
C ASP A 105 4.05 -8.06 17.43
N GLN A 106 4.86 -8.84 16.73
CA GLN A 106 5.20 -8.58 15.33
C GLN A 106 4.05 -8.90 14.37
N SER A 107 3.38 -10.06 14.54
CA SER A 107 2.22 -10.38 13.72
C SER A 107 1.03 -9.48 14.04
N TYR A 108 0.92 -8.98 15.27
CA TYR A 108 -0.08 -7.99 15.62
C TYR A 108 0.14 -6.64 14.92
N ASN A 109 1.37 -6.17 14.78
CA ASN A 109 1.68 -4.95 14.05
C ASN A 109 1.36 -5.08 12.56
N GLU A 110 1.71 -6.21 11.93
CA GLU A 110 1.36 -6.48 10.53
C GLU A 110 -0.16 -6.59 10.34
N TYR A 111 -0.86 -7.21 11.27
CA TYR A 111 -2.31 -7.25 11.28
C TYR A 111 -2.92 -5.85 11.40
N GLN A 112 -2.37 -4.94 12.22
CA GLN A 112 -2.79 -3.54 12.26
C GLN A 112 -2.59 -2.88 10.88
N THR A 113 -1.44 -3.10 10.25
CA THR A 113 -1.13 -2.60 8.91
C THR A 113 -2.13 -3.13 7.87
N LEU A 114 -2.51 -4.41 7.93
CA LEU A 114 -3.52 -4.99 7.06
C LEU A 114 -4.84 -4.23 7.12
N ASN A 115 -5.33 -3.97 8.33
CA ASN A 115 -6.62 -3.31 8.53
C ASN A 115 -6.63 -1.82 8.19
N TYR A 116 -5.55 -1.09 8.52
CA TYR A 116 -5.53 0.36 8.35
C TYR A 116 -4.97 0.83 7.01
N ALA A 117 -4.04 0.09 6.44
CA ALA A 117 -3.36 0.51 5.23
C ALA A 117 -3.71 -0.39 4.03
N VAL A 118 -3.49 -1.70 4.14
CA VAL A 118 -3.60 -2.61 2.99
C VAL A 118 -5.02 -2.65 2.41
N PHE A 119 -6.05 -2.72 3.26
CA PHE A 119 -7.44 -2.68 2.79
C PHE A 119 -7.78 -1.35 2.10
N MET A 120 -7.26 -0.23 2.63
CA MET A 120 -7.45 1.06 1.99
C MET A 120 -6.70 1.16 0.66
N TYR A 121 -5.52 0.53 0.54
CA TYR A 121 -4.79 0.44 -0.73
C TYR A 121 -5.55 -0.42 -1.75
N ILE A 122 -6.14 -1.57 -1.36
CA ILE A 122 -7.00 -2.35 -2.26
C ILE A 122 -8.16 -1.47 -2.74
N THR A 123 -8.83 -0.76 -1.83
CA THR A 123 -9.95 0.12 -2.14
C THR A 123 -9.53 1.20 -3.13
N ARG A 124 -8.44 1.93 -2.88
CA ARG A 124 -7.94 3.00 -3.74
C ARG A 124 -7.50 2.48 -5.11
N ASP A 125 -6.69 1.43 -5.12
CA ASP A 125 -5.96 1.03 -6.33
C ASP A 125 -6.75 0.09 -7.24
N TRP A 126 -7.64 -0.74 -6.69
CA TRP A 126 -8.24 -1.83 -7.44
C TRP A 126 -9.77 -1.92 -7.36
N THR A 127 -10.46 -0.87 -6.88
CA THR A 127 -11.93 -0.81 -6.96
C THR A 127 -12.42 0.26 -7.92
N ALA A 128 -13.57 0.04 -8.53
CA ALA A 128 -14.15 0.96 -9.49
C ALA A 128 -14.57 2.30 -8.85
N GLU A 129 -15.03 2.25 -7.60
CA GLU A 129 -15.53 3.39 -6.84
C GLU A 129 -14.46 4.46 -6.62
N ARG A 130 -13.19 4.06 -6.55
CA ARG A 130 -12.06 4.97 -6.27
C ARG A 130 -11.31 5.42 -7.52
N LYS A 131 -11.86 5.19 -8.71
CA LYS A 131 -11.23 5.59 -9.96
C LYS A 131 -10.89 7.08 -10.02
N LYS A 132 -11.81 7.96 -9.56
CA LYS A 132 -11.57 9.41 -9.56
C LYS A 132 -10.41 9.82 -8.66
N GLU A 133 -10.29 9.21 -7.47
CA GLU A 133 -9.17 9.45 -6.56
C GLU A 133 -7.85 9.05 -7.22
N ARG A 134 -7.79 7.88 -7.85
CA ARG A 134 -6.60 7.43 -8.60
C ARG A 134 -6.21 8.41 -9.72
N GLU A 135 -7.19 8.90 -10.47
CA GLU A 135 -6.97 9.86 -11.56
C GLU A 135 -6.37 11.18 -11.05
N ILE A 136 -6.81 11.66 -9.89
CA ILE A 136 -6.25 12.86 -9.26
C ILE A 136 -4.77 12.67 -8.88
N HIS A 137 -4.41 11.47 -8.38
CA HIS A 137 -3.05 11.18 -7.95
C HIS A 137 -2.13 10.82 -9.13
N TYR A 138 -2.60 9.99 -10.05
CA TYR A 138 -1.74 9.35 -11.05
C TYR A 138 -1.66 10.10 -12.38
N ASN A 139 -2.74 10.76 -12.82
CA ASN A 139 -2.74 11.46 -14.11
C ASN A 139 -1.66 12.56 -14.19
N PRO A 140 -1.44 13.41 -13.17
CA PRO A 140 -0.36 14.40 -13.22
C PRO A 140 1.03 13.74 -13.41
N ILE A 141 1.27 12.63 -12.73
CA ILE A 141 2.53 11.87 -12.85
C ILE A 141 2.67 11.32 -14.26
N ILE A 142 1.61 10.67 -14.79
CA ILE A 142 1.61 10.08 -16.14
C ILE A 142 1.83 11.16 -17.21
N GLU A 143 1.27 12.35 -17.04
CA GLU A 143 1.51 13.49 -17.95
C GLU A 143 2.98 13.93 -17.94
N MET A 144 3.62 14.01 -16.77
CA MET A 144 5.05 14.36 -16.69
C MET A 144 5.92 13.25 -17.28
N VAL A 145 5.57 11.98 -17.07
CA VAL A 145 6.26 10.86 -17.73
C VAL A 145 6.17 10.99 -19.24
N LYS A 146 4.97 11.17 -19.80
CA LYS A 146 4.78 11.35 -21.25
C LYS A 146 5.54 12.56 -21.82
N LYS A 147 5.69 13.62 -21.03
CA LYS A 147 6.35 14.87 -21.44
C LYS A 147 7.87 14.78 -21.44
N TYR A 148 8.45 14.10 -20.46
CA TYR A 148 9.88 14.17 -20.19
C TYR A 148 10.63 12.84 -20.36
N VAL A 149 9.93 11.72 -20.39
CA VAL A 149 10.53 10.37 -20.42
C VAL A 149 10.24 9.72 -21.77
N PRO A 150 11.27 9.32 -22.55
CA PRO A 150 11.07 8.67 -23.84
C PRO A 150 10.21 7.39 -23.73
N PRO A 151 9.47 7.02 -24.78
CA PRO A 151 8.76 5.74 -24.83
C PRO A 151 9.71 4.54 -24.60
N ASN A 152 9.18 3.46 -24.04
CA ASN A 152 9.92 2.22 -23.71
C ASN A 152 11.03 2.38 -22.65
N SER A 153 11.14 3.55 -22.01
CA SER A 153 12.12 3.79 -20.96
C SER A 153 11.90 2.87 -19.75
N LYS A 154 12.96 2.69 -18.98
CA LYS A 154 12.97 1.94 -17.73
C LYS A 154 12.71 2.87 -16.54
N ILE A 155 11.60 2.66 -15.84
CA ILE A 155 11.14 3.49 -14.73
C ILE A 155 11.23 2.71 -13.43
N LEU A 156 11.75 3.32 -12.38
CA LEU A 156 11.71 2.80 -11.01
C LEU A 156 10.60 3.47 -10.21
N ILE A 157 9.79 2.68 -9.51
CA ILE A 157 8.74 3.13 -8.60
C ILE A 157 8.97 2.50 -7.23
N PRO A 158 9.70 3.16 -6.31
CA PRO A 158 9.84 2.69 -4.94
C PRO A 158 8.56 2.99 -4.14
N GLY A 159 8.21 2.10 -3.17
CA GLY A 159 6.99 2.20 -2.37
C GLY A 159 5.74 2.05 -3.23
N ALA A 160 5.73 1.05 -4.12
CA ALA A 160 4.71 0.91 -5.16
C ALA A 160 3.31 0.51 -4.64
N ALA A 161 3.16 0.23 -3.34
CA ALA A 161 1.94 -0.26 -2.72
C ALA A 161 1.32 -1.42 -3.53
N LEU A 162 0.10 -1.25 -4.07
CA LEU A 162 -0.54 -2.27 -4.91
C LEU A 162 -0.29 -2.08 -6.42
N LEU A 163 0.76 -1.35 -6.78
CA LEU A 163 1.33 -1.29 -8.14
C LEU A 163 0.41 -0.71 -9.21
N ARG A 164 -0.70 -0.06 -8.86
CA ARG A 164 -1.64 0.49 -9.85
C ARG A 164 -1.00 1.53 -10.75
N LEU A 165 -0.23 2.48 -10.22
CA LEU A 165 0.49 3.47 -11.03
C LEU A 165 1.45 2.79 -12.02
N GLY A 166 2.20 1.77 -11.57
CA GLY A 166 3.08 0.99 -12.42
C GLY A 166 2.32 0.28 -13.55
N TYR A 167 1.15 -0.25 -13.26
CA TYR A 167 0.28 -0.88 -14.26
C TYR A 167 -0.20 0.12 -15.32
N GLU A 168 -0.68 1.31 -14.91
CA GLU A 168 -1.11 2.35 -15.85
C GLU A 168 0.04 2.79 -16.80
N LEU A 169 1.26 2.90 -16.28
CA LEU A 169 2.43 3.22 -17.08
C LEU A 169 2.85 2.07 -18.00
N ALA A 170 2.79 0.83 -17.53
CA ALA A 170 3.09 -0.34 -18.35
C ALA A 170 2.07 -0.51 -19.50
N LYS A 171 0.79 -0.22 -19.28
CA LYS A 171 -0.24 -0.22 -20.33
C LYS A 171 0.11 0.68 -21.51
N ILE A 172 0.83 1.76 -21.28
CA ILE A 172 1.26 2.71 -22.32
C ILE A 172 2.72 2.50 -22.77
N GLY A 173 3.33 1.36 -22.42
CA GLY A 173 4.56 0.86 -23.02
C GLY A 173 5.85 1.10 -22.22
N TYR A 174 5.80 1.63 -20.99
CA TYR A 174 6.98 1.78 -20.14
C TYR A 174 7.34 0.48 -19.43
N ASN A 175 8.64 0.24 -19.21
CA ASN A 175 9.12 -0.89 -18.44
C ASN A 175 9.32 -0.46 -16.99
N ILE A 176 8.67 -1.16 -16.08
CA ILE A 176 8.57 -0.78 -14.66
C ILE A 176 9.37 -1.76 -13.81
N ASP A 177 10.34 -1.26 -13.08
CA ASP A 177 10.85 -1.89 -11.88
C ASP A 177 10.17 -1.22 -10.68
N ALA A 178 9.48 -1.99 -9.88
CA ALA A 178 8.81 -1.52 -8.68
C ALA A 178 9.45 -2.14 -7.45
N ASN A 179 9.42 -1.41 -6.34
CA ASN A 179 9.88 -1.90 -5.06
C ASN A 179 8.77 -1.73 -4.00
N GLU A 180 8.61 -2.72 -3.15
CA GLU A 180 7.69 -2.63 -2.03
C GLU A 180 8.27 -3.35 -0.81
N TYR A 181 8.18 -2.69 0.35
CA TYR A 181 8.71 -3.22 1.60
C TYR A 181 7.74 -4.19 2.28
N ASN A 182 6.43 -3.94 2.15
CA ASN A 182 5.39 -4.72 2.82
C ASN A 182 5.04 -5.97 2.01
N PHE A 183 5.33 -7.14 2.56
CA PHE A 183 5.06 -8.42 1.90
C PHE A 183 3.58 -8.68 1.63
N MET A 184 2.65 -8.16 2.42
CA MET A 184 1.21 -8.29 2.12
C MET A 184 0.87 -7.60 0.81
N ASN A 185 1.41 -6.40 0.56
CA ASN A 185 1.24 -5.70 -0.70
C ASN A 185 1.85 -6.49 -1.86
N VAL A 186 3.04 -7.07 -1.69
CA VAL A 186 3.71 -7.85 -2.74
C VAL A 186 2.92 -9.11 -3.08
N ILE A 187 2.42 -9.84 -2.07
CA ILE A 187 1.57 -11.03 -2.22
C ILE A 187 0.28 -10.66 -2.98
N LEU A 188 -0.37 -9.58 -2.57
CA LEU A 188 -1.58 -9.09 -3.23
C LEU A 188 -1.33 -8.68 -4.68
N CYS A 189 -0.22 -7.97 -4.96
CA CYS A 189 0.18 -7.62 -6.32
C CYS A 189 0.37 -8.87 -7.17
N ASP A 190 1.17 -9.83 -6.70
CA ASP A 190 1.42 -11.05 -7.46
C ASP A 190 0.12 -11.80 -7.77
N TYR A 191 -0.76 -11.91 -6.78
CA TYR A 191 -2.06 -12.56 -6.98
C TYR A 191 -2.96 -11.79 -7.96
N ILE A 192 -3.10 -10.48 -7.78
CA ILE A 192 -3.94 -9.63 -8.65
C ILE A 192 -3.48 -9.72 -10.10
N PHE A 193 -2.18 -9.63 -10.34
CA PHE A 193 -1.63 -9.57 -11.69
C PHE A 193 -1.60 -10.92 -12.42
N ASN A 194 -1.42 -12.01 -11.69
CA ASN A 194 -1.16 -13.32 -12.31
C ASN A 194 -2.31 -14.31 -12.21
N TYR A 195 -3.21 -14.16 -11.23
CA TYR A 195 -4.22 -15.17 -10.92
C TYR A 195 -5.65 -14.65 -10.86
N SER A 196 -5.86 -13.34 -10.63
CA SER A 196 -7.20 -12.83 -10.39
C SER A 196 -8.01 -12.62 -11.69
N LYS A 197 -9.33 -12.62 -11.51
CA LYS A 197 -10.32 -12.21 -12.50
C LYS A 197 -10.98 -10.91 -12.05
N ILE A 198 -11.53 -10.14 -13.00
CA ILE A 198 -12.30 -8.92 -12.69
C ILE A 198 -13.40 -9.22 -11.65
N ASN A 199 -13.49 -8.38 -10.62
CA ASN A 199 -14.47 -8.48 -9.53
C ASN A 199 -14.50 -9.85 -8.83
N GLN A 200 -13.36 -10.56 -8.80
CA GLN A 200 -13.30 -11.90 -8.21
C GLN A 200 -13.63 -11.91 -6.74
N PHE A 201 -13.18 -10.89 -6.01
CA PHE A 201 -13.39 -10.80 -4.57
C PHE A 201 -14.24 -9.59 -4.21
N SER A 202 -14.99 -9.76 -3.12
CA SER A 202 -15.66 -8.66 -2.43
C SER A 202 -15.18 -8.60 -1.00
N PHE A 203 -15.11 -7.40 -0.42
CA PHE A 203 -14.66 -7.20 0.95
C PHE A 203 -15.28 -5.95 1.58
N GLN A 204 -15.22 -5.84 2.89
CA GLN A 204 -15.74 -4.74 3.68
C GLN A 204 -14.62 -4.17 4.56
N PRO A 205 -13.85 -3.18 4.06
CA PRO A 205 -12.63 -2.71 4.71
C PRO A 205 -12.85 -1.95 6.02
N LEU A 206 -14.07 -1.43 6.23
CA LEU A 206 -14.35 -0.44 7.28
C LEU A 206 -14.92 -1.03 8.57
N ILE A 207 -15.14 -2.34 8.63
CA ILE A 207 -15.80 -3.03 9.76
C ILE A 207 -15.06 -2.94 11.10
N ARG A 208 -13.85 -2.43 11.07
CA ARG A 208 -13.01 -2.26 12.24
C ARG A 208 -13.18 -0.89 12.93
N SER A 209 -13.66 0.11 12.23
CA SER A 209 -13.90 1.44 12.78
C SER A 209 -15.38 1.64 13.05
N PHE A 210 -15.72 2.02 14.28
CA PHE A 210 -17.10 2.23 14.71
C PHE A 210 -17.40 3.69 15.03
N SER A 211 -16.49 4.59 14.71
CA SER A 211 -16.62 6.03 14.97
C SER A 211 -16.50 6.85 13.69
N ASN A 212 -17.08 8.04 13.72
CA ASN A 212 -17.05 9.00 12.63
C ASN A 212 -17.80 8.58 11.35
N TYR A 213 -18.83 7.76 11.44
CA TYR A 213 -19.73 7.44 10.34
C TYR A 213 -21.05 8.18 10.45
N LEU A 214 -21.58 8.66 9.31
CA LEU A 214 -22.91 9.27 9.25
C LEU A 214 -24.01 8.23 9.34
N THR A 215 -23.77 7.04 8.81
CA THR A 215 -24.72 5.94 8.79
C THR A 215 -24.06 4.63 9.16
N GLU A 216 -24.81 3.67 9.66
CA GLU A 216 -24.30 2.32 9.89
C GLU A 216 -23.90 1.62 8.60
N GLU A 217 -24.63 1.85 7.52
CA GLU A 217 -24.37 1.26 6.21
C GLU A 217 -22.99 1.64 5.66
N ALA A 218 -22.48 2.81 6.03
CA ALA A 218 -21.12 3.20 5.65
C ALA A 218 -20.06 2.24 6.19
N VAL A 219 -20.23 1.71 7.40
CA VAL A 219 -19.32 0.70 8.01
C VAL A 219 -19.32 -0.59 7.21
N PHE A 220 -20.52 -1.00 6.73
CA PHE A 220 -20.72 -2.25 6.01
C PHE A 220 -20.62 -2.13 4.50
N ARG A 221 -20.09 -1.00 4.00
CA ARG A 221 -19.91 -0.80 2.56
C ARG A 221 -19.02 -1.89 1.97
N LYS A 222 -19.51 -2.52 0.91
CA LYS A 222 -18.87 -3.60 0.20
C LYS A 222 -18.19 -3.07 -1.05
N TYR A 223 -16.96 -3.47 -1.27
CA TYR A 223 -16.19 -3.19 -2.49
C TYR A 223 -15.85 -4.50 -3.19
N SER A 224 -15.66 -4.42 -4.52
CA SER A 224 -15.20 -5.57 -5.31
C SER A 224 -13.90 -5.23 -6.04
N PHE A 225 -13.00 -6.23 -6.15
CA PHE A 225 -11.71 -6.06 -6.83
C PHE A 225 -11.24 -7.36 -7.53
N PRO A 226 -10.29 -7.23 -8.48
CA PRO A 226 -9.85 -6.00 -9.13
C PRO A 226 -10.91 -5.45 -10.10
N ASP A 227 -10.89 -4.13 -10.32
CA ASP A 227 -11.86 -3.41 -11.16
C ASP A 227 -11.66 -3.58 -12.67
N GLU A 228 -10.53 -4.17 -13.08
CA GLU A 228 -10.25 -4.51 -14.47
C GLU A 228 -9.42 -5.80 -14.59
N SER A 229 -9.49 -6.46 -15.71
CA SER A 229 -8.64 -7.62 -16.02
C SER A 229 -7.24 -7.16 -16.41
N ILE A 230 -6.22 -7.77 -15.81
CA ILE A 230 -4.84 -7.45 -16.10
C ILE A 230 -4.46 -8.02 -17.48
N ASN A 231 -3.98 -7.16 -18.37
CA ASN A 231 -3.43 -7.55 -19.66
C ASN A 231 -2.28 -6.64 -20.08
N LEU A 232 -1.07 -7.18 -20.08
CA LEU A 232 0.17 -6.52 -20.50
C LEU A 232 0.79 -7.15 -21.76
N GLU A 233 0.04 -7.97 -22.48
CA GLU A 233 0.52 -8.56 -23.74
C GLU A 233 0.81 -7.45 -24.78
N GLY A 234 2.05 -7.47 -25.33
CA GLY A 234 2.51 -6.45 -26.29
C GLY A 234 2.76 -5.06 -25.69
N LYS A 235 2.78 -4.94 -24.36
CA LYS A 235 2.96 -3.67 -23.61
C LYS A 235 4.26 -3.70 -22.81
N GLY A 236 4.42 -2.72 -21.89
CA GLY A 236 5.54 -2.68 -20.98
C GLY A 236 5.58 -3.88 -20.03
N LYS A 237 6.76 -4.17 -19.50
CA LYS A 237 7.00 -5.24 -18.53
C LYS A 237 7.02 -4.67 -17.13
N ILE A 238 6.59 -5.46 -16.15
CA ILE A 238 6.67 -5.10 -14.73
C ILE A 238 7.46 -6.16 -13.98
N PHE A 239 8.41 -5.69 -13.17
CA PHE A 239 9.10 -6.47 -12.15
C PHE A 239 8.88 -5.81 -10.79
N LEU A 240 8.38 -6.54 -9.81
CA LEU A 240 8.18 -6.09 -8.43
C LEU A 240 9.17 -6.81 -7.51
N GLU A 241 9.99 -6.04 -6.83
CA GLU A 241 11.01 -6.54 -5.91
C GLU A 241 10.62 -6.21 -4.46
N ALA A 242 10.39 -7.25 -3.67
CA ALA A 242 10.13 -7.13 -2.24
C ALA A 242 11.43 -6.82 -1.50
N GLY A 243 11.39 -5.88 -0.56
CA GLY A 243 12.50 -5.57 0.34
C GLY A 243 12.77 -4.09 0.54
N ASP A 244 13.80 -3.80 1.32
CA ASP A 244 14.21 -2.45 1.68
C ASP A 244 14.84 -1.72 0.49
N PHE A 245 14.26 -0.57 0.11
CA PHE A 245 14.73 0.27 -0.99
C PHE A 245 16.21 0.63 -0.86
N THR A 246 16.66 0.99 0.33
CA THR A 246 18.05 1.44 0.56
C THR A 246 19.05 0.30 0.36
N LYS A 247 18.66 -0.93 0.70
CA LYS A 247 19.50 -2.12 0.53
C LYS A 247 19.52 -2.62 -0.92
N LEU A 248 18.36 -2.58 -1.59
CA LEU A 248 18.20 -3.21 -2.91
C LEU A 248 18.74 -2.33 -4.07
N TYR A 249 18.68 -1.01 -3.92
CA TYR A 249 18.97 -0.11 -5.05
C TYR A 249 20.30 0.65 -4.93
N ASN A 250 20.97 0.60 -3.79
CA ASN A 250 22.25 1.28 -3.61
C ASN A 250 23.35 0.87 -4.60
N ASP A 251 23.31 -0.35 -5.11
CA ASP A 251 24.35 -0.90 -6.01
C ASP A 251 23.92 -0.97 -7.49
N ARG A 252 22.95 -0.11 -7.91
CA ARG A 252 22.42 -0.09 -9.29
C ARG A 252 22.62 1.27 -9.99
N PRO A 253 23.86 1.78 -10.11
CA PRO A 253 24.10 3.11 -10.68
C PRO A 253 23.67 3.21 -12.14
N ASN A 254 23.17 4.39 -12.55
CA ASN A 254 22.85 4.73 -13.93
C ASN A 254 21.94 3.70 -14.65
N THR A 255 20.97 3.14 -13.94
CA THR A 255 20.12 2.06 -14.45
C THR A 255 18.80 2.56 -15.02
N TYR A 256 18.24 3.63 -14.44
CA TYR A 256 16.88 4.08 -14.74
C TYR A 256 16.86 5.39 -15.52
N ASP A 257 15.91 5.49 -16.45
CA ASP A 257 15.62 6.71 -17.20
C ASP A 257 14.72 7.66 -16.37
N CYS A 258 13.91 7.07 -15.48
CA CYS A 258 13.05 7.83 -14.58
C CYS A 258 12.91 7.12 -13.23
N VAL A 259 12.78 7.90 -12.16
CA VAL A 259 12.34 7.45 -10.83
C VAL A 259 11.05 8.21 -10.48
N ILE A 260 10.04 7.50 -9.97
CA ILE A 260 8.78 8.10 -9.53
C ILE A 260 8.58 7.81 -8.04
N THR A 261 8.52 8.85 -7.23
CA THR A 261 8.16 8.78 -5.81
C THR A 261 6.76 9.34 -5.61
N CYS A 262 5.81 8.48 -5.27
CA CYS A 262 4.41 8.84 -5.05
C CYS A 262 4.01 8.46 -3.63
N PHE A 263 3.83 9.45 -2.73
CA PHE A 263 3.63 9.22 -1.29
C PHE A 263 4.71 8.31 -0.69
N PHE A 264 5.97 8.60 -1.01
CA PHE A 264 7.08 7.71 -0.65
C PHE A 264 8.25 8.41 0.07
N ILE A 265 8.64 9.61 -0.35
CA ILE A 265 9.88 10.25 0.12
C ILE A 265 9.90 10.48 1.65
N ASP A 266 8.75 10.70 2.24
CA ASP A 266 8.53 10.93 3.68
C ASP A 266 8.46 9.63 4.51
N THR A 267 8.57 8.46 3.87
CA THR A 267 8.72 7.17 4.54
C THR A 267 10.16 6.91 5.00
N ALA A 268 11.11 7.71 4.54
CA ALA A 268 12.52 7.59 4.89
C ALA A 268 12.77 7.93 6.37
N LYS A 269 13.67 7.20 7.03
CA LYS A 269 14.28 7.62 8.29
C LYS A 269 15.19 8.83 8.07
N ASN A 270 16.01 8.75 7.03
CA ASN A 270 16.86 9.81 6.54
C ASN A 270 16.53 10.10 5.08
N VAL A 271 15.84 11.20 4.82
CA VAL A 271 15.41 11.57 3.47
C VAL A 271 16.59 11.81 2.52
N MET A 272 17.76 12.19 3.04
CA MET A 272 18.96 12.43 2.22
C MET A 272 19.50 11.12 1.65
N GLU A 273 19.40 10.01 2.36
CA GLU A 273 19.77 8.68 1.86
C GLU A 273 18.91 8.27 0.66
N TYR A 274 17.59 8.55 0.71
CA TYR A 274 16.72 8.29 -0.43
C TYR A 274 17.12 9.16 -1.65
N ILE A 275 17.42 10.44 -1.44
CA ILE A 275 17.84 11.35 -2.52
C ILE A 275 19.16 10.87 -3.14
N GLU A 276 20.13 10.45 -2.32
CA GLU A 276 21.41 9.91 -2.79
C GLU A 276 21.22 8.67 -3.67
N ILE A 277 20.37 7.73 -3.22
CA ILE A 277 20.09 6.54 -4.01
C ILE A 277 19.35 6.89 -5.30
N ILE A 278 18.38 7.79 -5.27
CA ILE A 278 17.64 8.25 -6.46
C ILE A 278 18.62 8.90 -7.46
N GLU A 279 19.52 9.77 -6.97
CA GLU A 279 20.57 10.35 -7.82
C GLU A 279 21.44 9.25 -8.45
N LYS A 280 21.94 8.33 -7.65
CA LYS A 280 22.83 7.26 -8.07
C LYS A 280 22.22 6.33 -9.13
N VAL A 281 20.96 5.91 -8.95
CA VAL A 281 20.30 4.97 -9.86
C VAL A 281 19.84 5.60 -11.16
N LEU A 282 19.61 6.91 -11.20
CA LEU A 282 19.26 7.64 -12.42
C LEU A 282 20.45 7.77 -13.35
N LYS A 283 20.20 7.56 -14.64
CA LYS A 283 21.12 7.93 -15.70
C LYS A 283 21.34 9.45 -15.73
N LYS A 284 22.46 9.89 -16.30
CA LYS A 284 22.64 11.31 -16.61
C LYS A 284 21.52 11.82 -17.52
N GLY A 285 20.90 12.94 -17.16
CA GLY A 285 19.71 13.46 -17.82
C GLY A 285 18.39 12.76 -17.44
N GLY A 286 18.47 11.74 -16.58
CA GLY A 286 17.30 11.01 -16.07
C GLY A 286 16.37 11.88 -15.25
N ILE A 287 15.10 11.48 -15.17
CA ILE A 287 14.01 12.26 -14.61
C ILE A 287 13.57 11.72 -13.26
N TRP A 288 13.44 12.58 -12.26
CA TRP A 288 12.77 12.29 -11.01
C TRP A 288 11.45 13.03 -10.93
N ILE A 289 10.36 12.28 -10.71
CA ILE A 289 9.02 12.83 -10.50
C ILE A 289 8.61 12.49 -9.06
N ASN A 290 8.25 13.51 -8.28
CA ASN A 290 7.74 13.33 -6.92
C ASN A 290 6.34 13.89 -6.79
N PHE A 291 5.45 13.15 -6.11
CA PHE A 291 4.11 13.60 -5.73
C PHE A 291 3.77 13.08 -4.35
N GLY A 292 3.55 13.97 -3.39
CA GLY A 292 3.15 13.57 -2.03
C GLY A 292 3.39 14.67 -0.99
N PRO A 293 2.98 14.44 0.25
CA PRO A 293 3.26 15.30 1.40
C PRO A 293 4.67 15.05 1.94
N LEU A 294 4.99 15.70 3.06
CA LEU A 294 6.17 15.44 3.90
C LEU A 294 5.71 15.08 5.31
N SER A 295 4.93 14.01 5.41
CA SER A 295 4.44 13.44 6.69
C SER A 295 5.40 12.40 7.21
N TYR A 296 6.61 12.82 7.59
CA TYR A 296 7.69 11.91 8.00
C TYR A 296 7.24 10.85 9.01
N HIS A 297 7.34 9.57 8.63
CA HIS A 297 6.75 8.45 9.37
C HIS A 297 7.46 8.12 10.69
N TRP A 298 8.70 8.58 10.86
CA TRP A 298 9.56 8.21 11.97
C TRP A 298 9.71 9.31 13.03
N VAL A 299 9.02 10.44 12.87
CA VAL A 299 8.99 11.54 13.84
C VAL A 299 8.55 11.03 15.21
N GLY A 300 9.34 11.34 16.24
CA GLY A 300 9.00 10.99 17.63
C GLY A 300 9.43 9.60 18.09
N TYR A 301 10.02 8.78 17.25
CA TYR A 301 10.66 7.52 17.68
C TYR A 301 12.00 7.82 18.33
N GLN A 302 12.14 7.57 19.65
CA GLN A 302 13.31 7.98 20.45
C GLN A 302 14.61 7.25 20.07
N ASP A 303 14.51 6.00 19.64
CA ASP A 303 15.67 5.13 19.37
C ASP A 303 16.07 5.08 17.89
N ILE A 304 15.43 5.89 17.03
CA ILE A 304 15.70 5.92 15.60
C ILE A 304 16.16 7.31 15.21
N PRO A 305 17.40 7.49 14.74
CA PRO A 305 17.86 8.76 14.18
C PRO A 305 17.05 9.09 12.93
N THR A 306 16.44 10.28 12.93
CA THR A 306 15.61 10.75 11.81
C THR A 306 16.00 12.15 11.39
N ILE A 307 15.74 12.49 10.13
CA ILE A 307 15.95 13.83 9.59
C ILE A 307 14.69 14.26 8.84
N GLU A 308 14.01 15.25 9.37
CA GLU A 308 12.81 15.87 8.83
C GLU A 308 13.15 17.26 8.26
N LEU A 309 13.08 17.42 6.96
CA LEU A 309 13.33 18.69 6.31
C LEU A 309 12.00 19.33 5.85
N PRO A 310 11.75 20.61 6.14
CA PRO A 310 10.69 21.34 5.47
C PRO A 310 11.02 21.46 3.99
N TYR A 311 9.99 21.63 3.16
CA TYR A 311 10.15 21.50 1.71
C TYR A 311 11.19 22.47 1.09
N ASP A 312 11.30 23.70 1.57
CA ASP A 312 12.30 24.65 1.08
C ASP A 312 13.73 24.13 1.30
N LYS A 313 14.01 23.50 2.45
CA LYS A 313 15.32 22.89 2.75
C LYS A 313 15.54 21.59 1.99
N LEU A 314 14.50 20.78 1.86
CA LEU A 314 14.54 19.57 1.02
C LEU A 314 14.88 19.93 -0.42
N LYS A 315 14.29 20.99 -0.96
CA LYS A 315 14.58 21.49 -2.32
C LYS A 315 16.03 21.92 -2.48
N GLU A 316 16.59 22.65 -1.51
CA GLU A 316 18.02 23.02 -1.50
C GLU A 316 18.92 21.78 -1.57
N VAL A 317 18.61 20.77 -0.76
CA VAL A 317 19.35 19.48 -0.76
C VAL A 317 19.24 18.79 -2.12
N ILE A 318 18.05 18.68 -2.71
CA ILE A 318 17.85 18.07 -4.04
C ILE A 318 18.70 18.78 -5.10
N ILE A 319 18.73 20.12 -5.08
CA ILE A 319 19.57 20.92 -6.01
C ILE A 319 21.06 20.65 -5.78
N ASN A 320 21.49 20.52 -4.51
CA ASN A 320 22.88 20.24 -4.17
C ASN A 320 23.32 18.83 -4.59
N TYR A 321 22.39 17.86 -4.68
CA TYR A 321 22.63 16.55 -5.29
C TYR A 321 22.67 16.58 -6.83
N GLY A 322 22.61 17.77 -7.45
CA GLY A 322 22.78 17.95 -8.90
C GLY A 322 21.50 17.90 -9.72
N PHE A 323 20.34 18.04 -9.08
CA PHE A 323 19.06 18.08 -9.81
C PHE A 323 18.69 19.49 -10.25
N GLU A 324 18.09 19.58 -11.44
CA GLU A 324 17.48 20.78 -12.00
C GLU A 324 15.96 20.61 -12.03
N TYR A 325 15.22 21.55 -11.42
CA TYR A 325 13.76 21.51 -11.44
C TYR A 325 13.22 21.93 -12.83
N LEU A 326 12.38 21.08 -13.41
CA LEU A 326 11.69 21.29 -14.69
C LEU A 326 10.23 21.71 -14.47
N HIS A 327 9.64 21.28 -13.37
CA HIS A 327 8.28 21.59 -12.98
C HIS A 327 8.16 21.57 -11.45
N GLU A 328 7.36 22.47 -10.91
CA GLU A 328 7.07 22.52 -9.47
C GLU A 328 5.66 23.07 -9.25
N GLU A 329 4.88 22.34 -8.47
CA GLU A 329 3.55 22.77 -7.99
C GLU A 329 3.50 22.51 -6.49
N LYS A 330 3.20 23.55 -5.70
CA LYS A 330 3.07 23.48 -4.25
C LYS A 330 1.62 23.53 -3.85
N ASN A 331 1.30 22.98 -2.69
CA ASN A 331 -0.04 23.00 -2.13
C ASN A 331 -1.11 22.34 -3.05
N LYS A 332 -0.72 21.27 -3.76
CA LYS A 332 -1.69 20.49 -4.53
C LYS A 332 -2.54 19.68 -3.56
N THR A 333 -3.73 20.17 -3.27
CA THR A 333 -4.65 19.52 -2.33
C THR A 333 -5.23 18.27 -2.95
N VAL A 334 -5.08 17.16 -2.26
CA VAL A 334 -5.66 15.85 -2.63
C VAL A 334 -6.27 15.18 -1.41
N ILE A 335 -7.33 14.44 -1.63
CA ILE A 335 -7.89 13.52 -0.64
C ILE A 335 -7.12 12.19 -0.71
N TYR A 336 -6.92 11.55 0.43
CA TYR A 336 -6.18 10.30 0.50
C TYR A 336 -7.02 9.22 1.15
N CYS A 337 -7.28 8.13 0.42
CA CYS A 337 -8.13 7.04 0.87
C CYS A 337 -9.50 7.53 1.39
N GLU A 338 -10.21 8.31 0.57
CA GLU A 338 -11.54 8.85 0.90
C GLU A 338 -12.49 7.75 1.37
N ILE A 339 -13.24 8.04 2.42
CA ILE A 339 -14.33 7.19 2.90
C ILE A 339 -15.62 8.00 2.77
N GLU A 340 -16.50 7.56 1.89
CA GLU A 340 -17.81 8.19 1.70
C GLU A 340 -18.69 7.98 2.94
N ASP A 341 -19.48 8.97 3.30
CA ASP A 341 -20.28 9.01 4.54
C ASP A 341 -19.46 8.91 5.83
N PHE A 342 -18.18 9.31 5.75
CA PHE A 342 -17.30 9.41 6.92
C PHE A 342 -17.18 10.87 7.36
N MET A 343 -17.27 11.12 8.66
CA MET A 343 -17.25 12.47 9.23
C MET A 343 -15.82 13.07 9.28
N LYS A 344 -14.80 12.28 8.95
CA LYS A 344 -13.40 12.68 8.90
C LYS A 344 -12.73 12.06 7.68
N ASN A 345 -12.19 12.91 6.79
CA ASN A 345 -11.33 12.49 5.70
C ASN A 345 -9.99 13.24 5.78
N ASP A 346 -8.92 12.60 5.39
CA ASP A 346 -7.60 13.20 5.38
C ASP A 346 -7.31 13.87 4.03
N TYR A 347 -6.89 15.14 4.10
CA TYR A 347 -6.48 15.93 2.96
C TYR A 347 -5.02 16.30 3.11
N PHE A 348 -4.24 16.15 2.03
CA PHE A 348 -2.86 16.57 1.99
C PHE A 348 -2.67 17.71 1.00
N ASN A 349 -1.88 18.71 1.38
CA ASN A 349 -1.33 19.71 0.47
C ASN A 349 0.03 19.19 -0.01
N CYS A 350 -0.01 18.44 -1.10
CA CYS A 350 1.16 17.78 -1.65
C CYS A 350 2.11 18.73 -2.37
N VAL A 351 3.36 18.32 -2.44
CA VAL A 351 4.35 18.87 -3.35
C VAL A 351 4.46 17.97 -4.57
N PHE A 352 4.30 18.57 -5.75
CA PHE A 352 4.50 17.90 -7.02
C PHE A 352 5.64 18.55 -7.77
N PHE A 353 6.70 17.79 -8.07
CA PHE A 353 7.79 18.29 -8.88
C PHE A 353 8.31 17.27 -9.88
N THR A 354 8.94 17.79 -10.93
CA THR A 354 9.75 17.03 -11.86
C THR A 354 11.13 17.66 -11.91
N ALA A 355 12.17 16.85 -11.70
CA ALA A 355 13.55 17.29 -11.74
C ALA A 355 14.38 16.39 -12.65
N ARG A 356 15.47 16.94 -13.21
CA ARG A 356 16.42 16.25 -14.08
C ARG A 356 17.77 16.15 -13.40
N LYS A 357 18.39 14.97 -13.40
CA LYS A 357 19.79 14.78 -13.02
C LYS A 357 20.71 15.41 -14.07
N LYS A 358 21.63 16.29 -13.65
CA LYS A 358 22.59 16.98 -14.52
C LYS A 358 23.71 16.09 -15.06
#